data_764d924c2847cda1363e2bafc42542f9
#
_entry.id   764d924c2847cda1363e2bafc42542f9
#
_cell.length_a   1.000
_cell.length_b   1.000
_cell.length_c   1.000
_cell.angle_alpha   90.00
_cell.angle_beta   90.00
_cell.angle_gamma   90.00
#
_symmetry.space_group_name_H-M   'P 1'
#
loop_
_entity.id
_entity.type
_entity.pdbx_description
1 polymer ?
#
loop_
_entity_poly.entity_id
_entity_poly.type
_entity_poly.pdbx_seq_one_letter_code
_entity_poly.pdbx_strand_id
1 'polypeptide(L)'
;MNDTLMVIGEALIDFIPTEQGMALKDVCSFTKHCGGAPINIAAATAKLGAHSKVLTQVGADAFGDFILETLSLCQVDITAVKRTKQYPTALAFVALDEKGNRDFTFYRDPCADLHLSA
;
A
#
# COMPACT_ATOMS: atom_id res chain seq x y z
N MET A 1 19.07 8.71 21.28
CA MET A 1 18.98 9.54 20.10
C MET A 1 17.76 9.14 19.26
N ASN A 2 17.01 10.10 18.86
CA ASN A 2 15.71 9.84 18.24
C ASN A 2 15.76 10.01 16.72
N ASP A 3 16.57 9.19 16.08
CA ASP A 3 16.64 9.18 14.63
C ASP A 3 15.35 8.60 14.07
N THR A 4 14.84 9.24 13.03
CA THR A 4 13.63 8.81 12.35
C THR A 4 13.97 8.42 10.93
N LEU A 5 13.61 7.21 10.54
CA LEU A 5 13.69 6.79 9.15
C LEU A 5 12.52 7.39 8.40
N MET A 6 12.79 8.19 7.38
CA MET A 6 11.75 8.70 6.50
C MET A 6 11.80 7.92 5.19
N VAL A 7 10.67 7.36 4.79
CA VAL A 7 10.54 6.70 3.50
C VAL A 7 9.58 7.50 2.61
N ILE A 8 9.91 7.57 1.34
CA ILE A 8 9.17 8.37 0.36
C ILE A 8 8.85 7.44 -0.81
N GLY A 9 7.64 7.47 -1.28
CA GLY A 9 7.30 6.77 -2.51
C GLY A 9 5.89 6.22 -2.51
N GLU A 10 5.75 5.03 -3.10
CA GLU A 10 4.46 4.45 -3.40
C GLU A 10 3.73 3.92 -2.18
N ALA A 11 2.40 4.05 -2.25
CA ALA A 11 1.48 3.48 -1.28
C ALA A 11 0.28 2.93 -2.06
N LEU A 12 -0.02 1.68 -1.85
CA LEU A 12 -1.09 1.02 -2.59
C LEU A 12 -1.74 -0.08 -1.75
N ILE A 13 -2.84 -0.58 -2.25
CA ILE A 13 -3.51 -1.75 -1.68
C ILE A 13 -3.22 -2.95 -2.58
N ASP A 14 -2.71 -4.03 -1.98
CA ASP A 14 -2.57 -5.31 -2.66
C ASP A 14 -3.79 -6.16 -2.37
N PHE A 15 -4.48 -6.60 -3.42
CA PHE A 15 -5.57 -7.57 -3.32
C PHE A 15 -5.01 -8.94 -3.68
N ILE A 16 -4.97 -9.82 -2.69
CA ILE A 16 -4.39 -11.16 -2.80
C ILE A 16 -5.53 -12.18 -2.76
N PRO A 17 -5.60 -13.10 -3.73
CA PRO A 17 -6.67 -14.10 -3.75
C PRO A 17 -6.68 -14.95 -2.49
N THR A 18 -7.87 -15.30 -2.03
CA THR A 18 -8.02 -16.25 -0.93
C THR A 18 -7.79 -17.69 -1.39
N GLU A 19 -7.93 -17.93 -2.68
CA GLU A 19 -7.63 -19.23 -3.30
C GLU A 19 -6.48 -19.07 -4.28
N GLN A 20 -5.55 -20.02 -4.27
CA GLN A 20 -4.38 -20.00 -5.16
C GLN A 20 -4.58 -20.96 -6.32
N GLY A 21 -3.74 -20.81 -7.36
CA GLY A 21 -3.77 -21.72 -8.50
C GLY A 21 -4.75 -21.34 -9.58
N MET A 22 -5.28 -20.12 -9.54
CA MET A 22 -6.24 -19.62 -10.54
C MET A 22 -5.70 -18.42 -11.27
N ALA A 23 -6.10 -18.25 -12.52
CA ALA A 23 -5.91 -17.00 -13.25
C ALA A 23 -6.72 -15.89 -12.55
N LEU A 24 -6.23 -14.67 -12.62
CA LEU A 24 -6.86 -13.54 -11.93
C LEU A 24 -8.34 -13.38 -12.32
N LYS A 25 -8.68 -13.60 -13.60
CA LYS A 25 -10.06 -13.48 -14.08
C LYS A 25 -11.03 -14.45 -13.40
N ASP A 26 -10.51 -15.56 -12.85
CA ASP A 26 -11.34 -16.61 -12.24
C ASP A 26 -11.42 -16.49 -10.72
N VAL A 27 -10.66 -15.57 -10.13
CA VAL A 27 -10.64 -15.38 -8.68
C VAL A 27 -11.92 -14.67 -8.23
N CYS A 28 -12.60 -15.23 -7.25
CA CYS A 28 -13.87 -14.69 -6.74
C CYS A 28 -13.70 -13.88 -5.46
N SER A 29 -12.63 -14.08 -4.70
CA SER A 29 -12.47 -13.39 -3.43
C SER A 29 -11.01 -13.05 -3.17
N PHE A 30 -10.81 -11.92 -2.48
CA PHE A 30 -9.49 -11.37 -2.20
C PHE A 30 -9.41 -10.89 -0.75
N THR A 31 -8.21 -10.90 -0.19
CA THR A 31 -7.90 -10.15 1.02
C THR A 31 -7.10 -8.91 0.64
N LYS A 32 -7.31 -7.81 1.34
CA LYS A 32 -6.58 -6.59 1.07
C LYS A 32 -5.44 -6.41 2.05
N HIS A 33 -4.32 -5.92 1.55
CA HIS A 33 -3.12 -5.64 2.34
C HIS A 33 -2.53 -4.31 1.92
N CYS A 34 -1.90 -3.60 2.85
CA CYS A 34 -1.10 -2.44 2.48
C CYS A 34 0.12 -2.91 1.72
N GLY A 35 0.40 -2.26 0.60
CA GLY A 35 1.52 -2.59 -0.27
C GLY A 35 2.36 -1.39 -0.62
N GLY A 36 3.41 -1.67 -1.38
CA GLY A 36 4.43 -0.70 -1.72
C GLY A 36 5.65 -0.85 -0.82
N ALA A 37 6.84 -0.84 -1.42
CA ALA A 37 8.07 -1.03 -0.66
C ALA A 37 8.26 0.00 0.46
N PRO A 38 8.02 1.32 0.23
CA PRO A 38 8.17 2.30 1.31
C PRO A 38 7.27 2.01 2.52
N ILE A 39 6.03 1.61 2.26
CA ILE A 39 5.07 1.29 3.33
C ILE A 39 5.56 0.09 4.15
N ASN A 40 6.01 -0.95 3.46
CA ASN A 40 6.48 -2.17 4.13
C ASN A 40 7.74 -1.91 4.95
N ILE A 41 8.65 -1.09 4.44
CA ILE A 41 9.88 -0.71 5.16
C ILE A 41 9.55 0.09 6.41
N ALA A 42 8.64 1.06 6.30
CA ALA A 42 8.25 1.89 7.43
C ALA A 42 7.60 1.05 8.55
N ALA A 43 6.70 0.14 8.16
CA ALA A 43 6.02 -0.73 9.12
C ALA A 43 7.01 -1.67 9.82
N ALA A 44 7.92 -2.28 9.06
CA ALA A 44 8.92 -3.17 9.62
C ALA A 44 9.86 -2.44 10.59
N THR A 45 10.29 -1.23 10.22
CA THR A 45 11.16 -0.39 11.06
C THR A 45 10.48 -0.04 12.37
N ALA A 46 9.22 0.35 12.32
CA ALA A 46 8.45 0.68 13.52
C ALA A 46 8.27 -0.54 14.43
N LYS A 47 8.03 -1.71 13.86
CA LYS A 47 7.88 -2.96 14.63
C LYS A 47 9.17 -3.35 15.34
N LEU A 48 10.32 -2.93 14.84
CA LEU A 48 11.61 -3.17 15.48
C LEU A 48 11.92 -2.13 16.58
N GLY A 49 10.99 -1.23 16.86
CA GLY A 49 11.14 -0.24 17.92
C GLY A 49 11.78 1.07 17.50
N ALA A 50 12.10 1.23 16.23
CA ALA A 50 12.64 2.48 15.71
C ALA A 50 11.51 3.41 15.25
N HIS A 51 11.82 4.69 15.10
CA HIS A 51 10.87 5.67 14.60
C HIS A 51 10.88 5.66 13.06
N SER A 52 9.70 5.62 12.45
CA SER A 52 9.58 5.72 11.01
C SER A 52 8.46 6.70 10.63
N LYS A 53 8.64 7.33 9.48
CA LYS A 53 7.72 8.32 8.93
C LYS A 53 7.59 8.09 7.44
N VAL A 54 6.39 8.21 6.93
CA VAL A 54 6.10 8.01 5.51
C VAL A 54 5.69 9.33 4.87
N LEU A 55 6.31 9.64 3.74
CA LEU A 55 5.90 10.72 2.86
C LEU A 55 5.33 10.10 1.59
N THR A 56 4.02 10.17 1.43
CA THR A 56 3.31 9.64 0.27
C THR A 56 1.97 10.37 0.13
N GLN A 57 1.18 9.94 -0.83
CA GLN A 57 -0.17 10.45 -1.01
C GLN A 57 -1.13 9.30 -1.27
N VAL A 58 -2.29 9.37 -0.62
CA VAL A 58 -3.38 8.41 -0.81
C VAL A 58 -4.64 9.16 -1.20
N GLY A 59 -5.60 8.45 -1.77
CA GLY A 59 -6.89 9.05 -2.08
C GLY A 59 -7.69 9.34 -0.82
N ALA A 60 -8.59 10.32 -0.92
CA ALA A 60 -9.58 10.58 0.12
C ALA A 60 -10.73 9.56 -0.06
N ASP A 61 -10.42 8.29 0.12
CA ASP A 61 -11.32 7.17 -0.10
C ASP A 61 -11.11 6.09 0.98
N ALA A 62 -11.93 5.06 0.93
CA ALA A 62 -11.89 3.97 1.92
C ALA A 62 -10.54 3.25 1.93
N PHE A 63 -9.88 3.12 0.79
CA PHE A 63 -8.58 2.46 0.71
C PHE A 63 -7.46 3.33 1.28
N GLY A 64 -7.54 4.64 1.08
CA GLY A 64 -6.64 5.58 1.74
C GLY A 64 -6.80 5.51 3.25
N ASP A 65 -8.04 5.45 3.74
CA ASP A 65 -8.32 5.28 5.18
C ASP A 65 -7.70 4.00 5.71
N PHE A 66 -7.80 2.90 4.96
CA PHE A 66 -7.24 1.62 5.37
C PHE A 66 -5.71 1.68 5.50
N ILE A 67 -5.03 2.33 4.55
CA ILE A 67 -3.57 2.50 4.62
C ILE A 67 -3.18 3.30 5.86
N LEU A 68 -3.86 4.42 6.10
CA LEU A 68 -3.56 5.28 7.25
C LEU A 68 -3.79 4.56 8.57
N GLU A 69 -4.89 3.82 8.70
CA GLU A 69 -5.18 3.04 9.91
C GLU A 69 -4.12 1.97 10.14
N THR A 70 -3.74 1.25 9.09
CA THR A 70 -2.74 0.18 9.20
C THR A 70 -1.39 0.73 9.65
N LEU A 71 -0.95 1.83 9.04
CA LEU A 71 0.31 2.47 9.42
C LEU A 71 0.26 2.98 10.85
N SER A 72 -0.85 3.59 11.24
CA SER A 72 -1.02 4.11 12.60
C SER A 72 -0.98 2.98 13.63
N LEU A 73 -1.61 1.85 13.36
CA LEU A 73 -1.58 0.67 14.22
C LEU A 73 -0.16 0.10 14.34
N CYS A 74 0.67 0.27 13.33
CA CYS A 74 2.08 -0.11 13.35
C CYS A 74 2.97 0.96 13.98
N GLN A 75 2.39 2.05 14.49
CA GLN A 75 3.10 3.17 15.10
C GLN A 75 4.03 3.92 14.14
N VAL A 76 3.67 3.95 12.87
CA VAL A 76 4.35 4.77 11.86
C VAL A 76 3.78 6.19 11.93
N ASP A 77 4.65 7.18 11.83
CA ASP A 77 4.22 8.59 11.75
C ASP A 77 3.61 8.87 10.38
N ILE A 78 2.32 9.20 10.35
CA ILE A 78 1.57 9.45 9.14
C ILE A 78 1.29 10.95 8.91
N THR A 79 1.92 11.82 9.69
CA THR A 79 1.65 13.28 9.59
C THR A 79 2.06 13.87 8.26
N ALA A 80 2.98 13.22 7.53
CA ALA A 80 3.43 13.66 6.21
C ALA A 80 2.67 12.97 5.06
N VAL A 81 1.70 12.12 5.35
CA VAL A 81 0.88 11.51 4.30
C VAL A 81 -0.18 12.50 3.86
N LYS A 82 -0.21 12.78 2.56
CA LYS A 82 -1.21 13.67 1.98
C LYS A 82 -2.40 12.88 1.48
N ARG A 83 -3.57 13.52 1.52
CA ARG A 83 -4.79 12.94 0.95
C ARG A 83 -5.28 13.82 -0.18
N THR A 84 -5.76 13.21 -1.25
CA THR A 84 -6.26 13.94 -2.40
C THR A 84 -7.66 13.44 -2.81
N LYS A 85 -8.50 14.39 -3.23
CA LYS A 85 -9.79 14.07 -3.83
C LYS A 85 -9.70 13.93 -5.35
N GLN A 86 -8.57 14.28 -5.93
CA GLN A 86 -8.39 14.30 -7.38
C GLN A 86 -8.02 12.94 -7.96
N TYR A 87 -7.35 12.10 -7.16
CA TYR A 87 -6.86 10.80 -7.63
C TYR A 87 -7.20 9.70 -6.62
N PRO A 88 -7.59 8.52 -7.10
CA PRO A 88 -7.87 7.40 -6.20
C PRO A 88 -6.58 6.80 -5.62
N THR A 89 -6.71 6.09 -4.51
CA THR A 89 -5.63 5.28 -3.97
C THR A 89 -5.27 4.18 -4.99
N ALA A 90 -3.98 3.91 -5.15
CA ALA A 90 -3.49 2.89 -6.08
C ALA A 90 -3.90 1.49 -5.62
N LEU A 91 -4.29 0.64 -6.55
CA LEU A 91 -4.67 -0.75 -6.29
C LEU A 91 -3.84 -1.69 -7.14
N ALA A 92 -3.49 -2.85 -6.58
CA ALA A 92 -2.85 -3.93 -7.31
C ALA A 92 -3.58 -5.23 -7.01
N PHE A 93 -3.84 -6.02 -8.04
CA PHE A 93 -4.42 -7.36 -7.92
C PHE A 93 -3.37 -8.36 -8.33
N VAL A 94 -3.13 -9.37 -7.50
CA VAL A 94 -2.05 -10.34 -7.68
C VAL A 94 -2.65 -11.74 -7.63
N ALA A 95 -2.24 -12.58 -8.55
CA ALA A 95 -2.61 -14.00 -8.50
C ALA A 95 -1.39 -14.85 -8.91
N LEU A 96 -1.32 -16.06 -8.39
CA LEU A 96 -0.37 -17.07 -8.81
C LEU A 96 -1.14 -18.19 -9.49
N ASP A 97 -0.74 -18.54 -10.72
CA ASP A 97 -1.37 -19.66 -11.40
C ASP A 97 -0.81 -21.00 -10.88
N GLU A 98 -1.28 -22.12 -11.44
CA GLU A 98 -0.88 -23.47 -11.02
C GLU A 98 0.62 -23.70 -11.17
N LYS A 99 1.28 -22.98 -12.07
CA LYS A 99 2.72 -23.09 -12.35
C LYS A 99 3.55 -22.12 -11.54
N GLY A 100 2.93 -21.32 -10.67
CA GLY A 100 3.61 -20.29 -9.89
C GLY A 100 3.89 -19.02 -10.65
N ASN A 101 3.34 -18.84 -11.85
CA ASN A 101 3.47 -17.60 -12.61
C ASN A 101 2.58 -16.54 -11.99
N ARG A 102 3.11 -15.33 -11.87
CA ARG A 102 2.35 -14.20 -11.31
C ARG A 102 1.52 -13.52 -12.39
N ASP A 103 0.30 -13.19 -12.03
CA ASP A 103 -0.63 -12.42 -12.86
C ASP A 103 -0.94 -11.14 -12.07
N PHE A 104 -0.50 -9.99 -12.59
CA PHE A 104 -0.69 -8.70 -11.93
C PHE A 104 -1.59 -7.81 -12.76
N THR A 105 -2.47 -7.09 -12.08
CA THR A 105 -3.21 -5.97 -12.68
C THR A 105 -3.10 -4.79 -11.76
N PHE A 106 -2.56 -3.69 -12.26
CA PHE A 106 -2.36 -2.46 -11.50
C PHE A 106 -3.35 -1.40 -11.95
N TYR A 107 -3.99 -0.76 -10.98
CA TYR A 107 -4.84 0.39 -11.20
C TYR A 107 -4.16 1.61 -10.58
N ARG A 108 -3.17 2.14 -11.30
CA ARG A 108 -2.30 3.21 -10.83
C ARG A 108 -2.26 4.43 -11.74
N ASP A 109 -2.96 4.44 -12.85
CA ASP A 109 -2.91 5.57 -13.78
C ASP A 109 -4.33 6.05 -14.11
N PRO A 110 -4.77 7.19 -13.56
CA PRO A 110 -4.09 7.99 -12.56
C PRO A 110 -4.35 7.48 -11.13
N CYS A 111 -3.41 7.68 -10.24
CA CYS A 111 -3.60 7.35 -8.83
C CYS A 111 -2.84 8.34 -7.92
N ALA A 112 -3.17 8.31 -6.63
CA ALA A 112 -2.73 9.32 -5.68
C ALA A 112 -1.21 9.35 -5.51
N ASP A 113 -0.56 8.19 -5.34
CA ASP A 113 0.88 8.13 -5.03
C ASP A 113 1.77 8.59 -6.19
N LEU A 114 1.28 8.53 -7.43
CA LEU A 114 2.00 9.01 -8.60
C LEU A 114 1.91 10.52 -8.77
N HIS A 115 1.04 11.19 -8.03
CA HIS A 115 0.81 12.63 -8.12
C HIS A 115 1.17 13.36 -6.83
N LEU A 116 2.07 12.77 -6.04
CA LEU A 116 2.59 13.41 -4.84
C LEU A 116 3.33 14.70 -5.23
N SER A 117 2.97 15.79 -4.57
CA SER A 117 3.60 17.08 -4.77
C SER A 117 4.06 17.70 -3.47
N ALA A 118 5.00 18.60 -3.56
CA ALA A 118 5.53 19.27 -2.39
C ALA A 118 4.48 20.15 -1.66
#